data_443aa09c1f7a25304aa125a5b7f9144c
#
_entry.id   443aa09c1f7a25304aa125a5b7f9144c
#
_cell.length_a   1.000
_cell.length_b   1.000
_cell.length_c   1.000
_cell.angle_alpha   90.00
_cell.angle_beta   90.00
_cell.angle_gamma   90.00
#
_symmetry.space_group_name_H-M   'P 1'
#
loop_
_entity.id
_entity.type
_entity.pdbx_description
1 polymer ?
#
loop_
_entity_poly.entity_id
_entity_poly.type
_entity_poly.pdbx_seq_one_letter_code
_entity_poly.pdbx_strand_id
1 'polypeptide(L)'
;MPDHVIAKFVLLGELEALSPLMVGTGSGDVIDAVVQRGYKGNLPFIPATALAGVLRHNLASKPQTTVERYFWGDTGGSDSGSQSHLAVSDLLPVAGSVPRIVIRDGIRIDSTTGIVADKAKFNFEVVEPGATFAVRLEATVRGWDGKQKNAAEFESILCRIKSLCEAEGFSLGAMTTRGFGRLKLKNARLFRYDFPADGAAWFAFLSSGTPGEKNSRDFQPVQTSQSTFSIFAMFAIKSSLIIGSAPDTPDAPDKSHLQSNGAPVLSGTSLRGAVRSRAERIAATLGGAKGIELLKEVFGWVDPEEGKKTSRSTPLKSRISIDETIIKNVTPAVQSRIRIDRFTGGVAHGALFDSMPLWNSGDSEVSVKVRLSNFTPGEDDWIAGLLLQVLKDLWSGDLPVGGEKSIGRGVLMGKSAEVSWCDTTVSIDQNGDKTVIDAAGREELNRLAAAFGVKMGGC
;
A
#
# COMPACT_ATOMS: atom_id res chain seq x y z
N MET A 1 -22.46 2.06 41.66
CA MET A 1 -21.13 1.69 42.18
C MET A 1 -20.10 2.49 41.40
N PRO A 2 -18.97 2.89 42.00
CA PRO A 2 -17.92 3.58 41.27
C PRO A 2 -17.38 2.71 40.13
N ASP A 3 -16.91 3.38 39.06
CA ASP A 3 -16.25 2.74 37.94
C ASP A 3 -15.03 1.94 38.42
N HIS A 4 -14.95 0.65 38.06
CA HIS A 4 -13.85 -0.25 38.46
C HIS A 4 -13.37 -1.07 37.28
N VAL A 5 -12.09 -1.44 37.28
CA VAL A 5 -11.51 -2.30 36.24
C VAL A 5 -11.88 -3.75 36.50
N ILE A 6 -12.46 -4.41 35.51
CA ILE A 6 -12.85 -5.82 35.53
C ILE A 6 -11.74 -6.68 34.91
N ALA A 7 -11.25 -6.26 33.75
CA ALA A 7 -10.21 -6.97 33.03
C ALA A 7 -9.30 -6.01 32.24
N LYS A 8 -8.09 -6.44 32.00
CA LYS A 8 -7.16 -5.81 31.04
C LYS A 8 -6.67 -6.85 30.05
N PHE A 9 -6.59 -6.43 28.82
CA PHE A 9 -5.97 -7.18 27.73
C PHE A 9 -4.70 -6.46 27.28
N VAL A 10 -3.65 -7.22 26.99
CA VAL A 10 -2.41 -6.69 26.43
C VAL A 10 -2.04 -7.51 25.20
N LEU A 11 -1.98 -6.87 24.04
CA LEU A 11 -1.45 -7.47 22.81
C LEU A 11 -0.03 -6.92 22.62
N LEU A 12 0.94 -7.84 22.59
CA LEU A 12 2.33 -7.55 22.28
C LEU A 12 2.69 -8.24 20.96
N GLY A 13 3.62 -7.64 20.23
CA GLY A 13 4.11 -8.21 18.96
C GLY A 13 5.07 -7.26 18.28
N GLU A 14 5.35 -7.53 17.03
CA GLU A 14 6.26 -6.78 16.20
C GLU A 14 5.63 -6.49 14.85
N LEU A 15 5.65 -5.24 14.41
CA LEU A 15 5.23 -4.87 13.04
C LEU A 15 6.46 -4.75 12.15
N GLU A 16 6.54 -5.62 11.15
CA GLU A 16 7.55 -5.57 10.10
C GLU A 16 7.05 -4.78 8.90
N ALA A 17 7.87 -3.86 8.41
CA ALA A 17 7.63 -3.15 7.17
C ALA A 17 7.95 -4.08 5.97
N LEU A 18 6.90 -4.47 5.23
CA LEU A 18 7.02 -5.30 4.02
C LEU A 18 7.30 -4.45 2.76
N SER A 19 7.04 -3.17 2.84
CA SER A 19 7.30 -2.19 1.78
C SER A 19 7.82 -0.89 2.39
N PRO A 20 8.37 0.04 1.58
CA PRO A 20 8.84 1.32 2.09
C PRO A 20 7.76 2.02 2.91
N LEU A 21 8.12 2.49 4.09
CA LEU A 21 7.19 3.12 5.03
C LEU A 21 7.45 4.62 5.12
N MET A 22 6.39 5.40 4.92
CA MET A 22 6.41 6.84 5.10
C MET A 22 5.34 7.27 6.10
N VAL A 23 5.77 7.54 7.32
CA VAL A 23 4.99 8.23 8.35
C VAL A 23 5.61 9.61 8.52
N GLY A 24 5.02 10.60 7.83
CA GLY A 24 5.61 11.93 7.69
C GLY A 24 5.20 12.90 8.80
N THR A 25 6.03 13.93 9.01
CA THR A 25 5.75 15.08 9.90
C THR A 25 5.24 16.31 9.15
N GLY A 26 5.19 16.26 7.82
CA GLY A 26 5.00 17.39 6.93
C GLY A 26 6.25 17.69 6.09
N SER A 27 6.40 18.93 5.62
CA SER A 27 7.57 19.37 4.84
C SER A 27 8.78 19.62 5.72
N GLY A 28 9.98 19.25 5.23
CA GLY A 28 11.26 19.67 5.77
C GLY A 28 11.82 20.89 5.00
N ASP A 29 12.96 21.42 5.46
CA ASP A 29 13.59 22.58 4.83
C ASP A 29 14.22 22.26 3.45
N VAL A 30 14.76 21.06 3.28
CA VAL A 30 15.48 20.61 2.07
C VAL A 30 14.76 19.46 1.38
N ILE A 31 14.04 18.64 2.15
CA ILE A 31 13.30 17.46 1.69
C ILE A 31 11.81 17.78 1.80
N ASP A 32 11.08 17.61 0.70
CA ASP A 32 9.65 17.98 0.64
C ASP A 32 8.76 17.21 1.65
N ALA A 33 9.16 15.99 1.99
CA ALA A 33 8.47 15.21 3.01
C ALA A 33 9.45 14.34 3.81
N VAL A 34 9.46 14.48 5.13
CA VAL A 34 10.36 13.78 6.04
C VAL A 34 9.64 12.78 6.93
N VAL A 35 10.34 11.71 7.28
CA VAL A 35 9.83 10.66 8.18
C VAL A 35 9.83 11.15 9.62
N GLN A 36 8.77 10.79 10.37
CA GLN A 36 8.65 11.06 11.80
C GLN A 36 9.79 10.40 12.58
N ARG A 37 10.52 11.20 13.36
CA ARG A 37 11.64 10.74 14.21
C ARG A 37 11.35 11.00 15.67
N GLY A 38 11.81 10.08 16.51
CA GLY A 38 11.67 10.21 17.94
C GLY A 38 12.62 11.27 18.54
N TYR A 39 12.20 11.85 19.64
CA TYR A 39 12.97 12.84 20.39
C TYR A 39 14.33 12.31 20.88
N LYS A 40 14.43 11.02 21.26
CA LYS A 40 15.69 10.38 21.65
C LYS A 40 16.24 9.54 20.49
N GLY A 41 17.49 9.81 20.10
CA GLY A 41 18.21 8.99 19.12
C GLY A 41 17.86 9.20 17.67
N ASN A 42 16.98 10.14 17.35
CA ASN A 42 16.60 10.48 15.97
C ASN A 42 16.17 9.28 15.09
N LEU A 43 15.67 8.20 15.73
CA LEU A 43 15.19 7.00 15.04
C LEU A 43 13.75 7.21 14.54
N PRO A 44 13.39 6.63 13.39
CA PRO A 44 12.01 6.67 12.92
C PRO A 44 11.09 5.88 13.86
N PHE A 45 9.86 6.35 14.03
CA PHE A 45 8.85 5.64 14.81
C PHE A 45 7.48 5.80 14.18
N ILE A 46 6.55 4.95 14.56
CA ILE A 46 5.15 5.04 14.14
C ILE A 46 4.33 5.60 15.30
N PRO A 47 3.72 6.79 15.17
CA PRO A 47 2.88 7.34 16.23
C PRO A 47 1.70 6.43 16.55
N ALA A 48 1.37 6.32 17.83
CA ALA A 48 0.22 5.56 18.33
C ALA A 48 -1.08 5.96 17.61
N THR A 49 -1.27 7.26 17.36
CA THR A 49 -2.45 7.80 16.68
C THR A 49 -2.57 7.30 15.23
N ALA A 50 -1.46 7.09 14.53
CA ALA A 50 -1.47 6.56 13.17
C ALA A 50 -1.96 5.10 13.16
N LEU A 51 -1.44 4.26 14.07
CA LEU A 51 -1.89 2.87 14.19
C LEU A 51 -3.35 2.79 14.64
N ALA A 52 -3.72 3.50 15.71
CA ALA A 52 -5.10 3.49 16.23
C ALA A 52 -6.12 3.93 15.15
N GLY A 53 -5.79 4.97 14.39
CA GLY A 53 -6.65 5.46 13.30
C GLY A 53 -6.87 4.43 12.20
N VAL A 54 -5.81 3.75 11.77
CA VAL A 54 -5.88 2.70 10.73
C VAL A 54 -6.65 1.48 11.22
N LEU A 55 -6.40 1.01 12.45
CA LEU A 55 -7.13 -0.12 13.03
C LEU A 55 -8.63 0.19 13.15
N ARG A 56 -8.98 1.37 13.68
CA ARG A 56 -10.38 1.81 13.76
C ARG A 56 -11.03 1.90 12.38
N HIS A 57 -10.34 2.46 11.38
CA HIS A 57 -10.87 2.61 10.02
C HIS A 57 -11.20 1.26 9.37
N ASN A 58 -10.37 0.25 9.59
CA ASN A 58 -10.52 -1.06 8.96
C ASN A 58 -11.48 -2.00 9.71
N LEU A 59 -11.65 -1.83 11.02
CA LEU A 59 -12.31 -2.82 11.87
C LEU A 59 -13.61 -2.34 12.55
N ALA A 60 -13.79 -1.03 12.70
CA ALA A 60 -15.00 -0.51 13.32
C ALA A 60 -16.20 -0.62 12.38
N SER A 61 -17.32 -1.13 12.90
CA SER A 61 -18.58 -1.23 12.17
C SER A 61 -19.15 0.15 11.80
N LYS A 62 -19.97 0.20 10.78
CA LYS A 62 -20.67 1.42 10.37
C LYS A 62 -22.17 1.13 10.25
N PRO A 63 -22.99 1.60 11.20
CA PRO A 63 -22.68 2.32 12.43
C PRO A 63 -21.97 1.45 13.48
N GLN A 64 -21.18 2.07 14.36
CA GLN A 64 -20.51 1.38 15.47
C GLN A 64 -21.54 0.86 16.49
N THR A 65 -21.28 -0.36 17.00
CA THR A 65 -22.02 -0.90 18.14
C THR A 65 -21.68 -0.11 19.42
N THR A 66 -22.50 -0.26 20.46
CA THR A 66 -22.25 0.38 21.77
C THR A 66 -20.87 -0.02 22.31
N VAL A 67 -20.48 -1.30 22.17
CA VAL A 67 -19.18 -1.80 22.63
C VAL A 67 -18.04 -1.23 21.82
N GLU A 68 -18.19 -1.15 20.51
CA GLU A 68 -17.15 -0.55 19.65
C GLU A 68 -16.95 0.95 19.95
N ARG A 69 -18.01 1.68 20.32
CA ARG A 69 -17.88 3.09 20.78
C ARG A 69 -17.02 3.20 22.04
N TYR A 70 -17.16 2.29 22.99
CA TYR A 70 -16.27 2.24 24.16
C TYR A 70 -14.86 1.81 23.79
N PHE A 71 -14.73 0.75 22.99
CA PHE A 71 -13.41 0.24 22.59
C PHE A 71 -12.59 1.29 21.81
N TRP A 72 -13.19 1.87 20.77
CA TRP A 72 -12.50 2.83 19.89
C TRP A 72 -12.60 4.30 20.36
N GLY A 73 -13.48 4.59 21.27
CA GLY A 73 -13.88 5.95 21.62
C GLY A 73 -14.90 6.55 20.63
N ASP A 74 -15.65 7.53 21.11
CA ASP A 74 -16.62 8.25 20.29
C ASP A 74 -16.54 9.75 20.62
N THR A 75 -16.48 10.58 19.57
CA THR A 75 -16.46 12.04 19.74
C THR A 75 -17.83 12.65 19.96
N GLY A 76 -18.95 11.85 19.87
CA GLY A 76 -20.35 12.26 20.12
C GLY A 76 -20.64 13.73 19.98
N GLY A 77 -21.79 14.17 19.58
CA GLY A 77 -22.09 15.61 19.60
C GLY A 77 -21.83 16.21 21.00
N SER A 78 -21.52 17.44 21.09
CA SER A 78 -20.92 18.28 22.16
C SER A 78 -20.94 17.83 23.63
N ASP A 79 -21.78 16.87 24.06
CA ASP A 79 -21.94 16.52 25.49
C ASP A 79 -21.95 15.00 25.80
N SER A 80 -21.70 14.10 24.85
CA SER A 80 -21.89 12.63 25.07
C SER A 80 -20.74 11.76 24.56
N GLY A 81 -19.55 12.31 24.34
CA GLY A 81 -18.37 11.54 23.90
C GLY A 81 -17.86 10.56 24.95
N SER A 82 -17.24 9.46 24.50
CA SER A 82 -16.52 8.52 25.37
C SER A 82 -15.06 8.38 24.96
N GLN A 83 -14.17 8.38 25.96
CA GLN A 83 -12.76 8.10 25.74
C GLN A 83 -12.58 6.64 25.30
N SER A 84 -11.62 6.39 24.40
CA SER A 84 -11.24 5.04 24.01
C SER A 84 -10.76 4.22 25.22
N HIS A 85 -11.21 2.99 25.30
CA HIS A 85 -10.69 2.01 26.25
C HIS A 85 -9.49 1.24 25.70
N LEU A 86 -9.16 1.41 24.42
CA LEU A 86 -7.93 0.95 23.80
C LEU A 86 -6.86 2.05 23.95
N ALA A 87 -5.75 1.70 24.60
CA ALA A 87 -4.53 2.47 24.61
C ALA A 87 -3.52 1.86 23.64
N VAL A 88 -2.95 2.68 22.79
CA VAL A 88 -1.90 2.32 21.83
C VAL A 88 -0.64 3.08 22.23
N SER A 89 0.50 2.41 22.30
CA SER A 89 1.79 3.07 22.51
C SER A 89 2.42 3.45 21.18
N ASP A 90 3.28 4.46 21.17
CA ASP A 90 4.15 4.73 20.02
C ASP A 90 5.02 3.50 19.73
N LEU A 91 5.13 3.16 18.45
CA LEU A 91 5.86 1.98 18.03
C LEU A 91 7.30 2.38 17.72
N LEU A 92 8.17 2.04 18.65
CA LEU A 92 9.62 2.25 18.51
C LEU A 92 10.26 1.07 17.78
N PRO A 93 11.40 1.27 17.10
CA PRO A 93 12.16 0.17 16.53
C PRO A 93 12.50 -0.87 17.61
N VAL A 94 12.42 -2.14 17.25
CA VAL A 94 12.83 -3.24 18.15
C VAL A 94 14.30 -3.11 18.49
N ALA A 95 14.70 -3.47 19.72
CA ALA A 95 16.08 -3.41 20.17
C ALA A 95 17.02 -4.14 19.21
N GLY A 96 18.09 -3.46 18.80
CA GLY A 96 19.05 -3.96 17.81
C GLY A 96 18.64 -3.75 16.34
N SER A 97 17.42 -3.31 16.05
CA SER A 97 17.00 -2.89 14.71
C SER A 97 17.32 -1.40 14.51
N VAL A 98 18.09 -1.09 13.47
CA VAL A 98 18.34 0.29 13.03
C VAL A 98 17.66 0.48 11.66
N PRO A 99 16.43 1.01 11.63
CA PRO A 99 15.73 1.24 10.39
C PRO A 99 16.51 2.17 9.46
N ARG A 100 16.78 1.73 8.24
CA ARG A 100 17.45 2.54 7.23
C ARG A 100 16.46 3.52 6.62
N ILE A 101 16.82 4.80 6.57
CA ILE A 101 16.06 5.86 5.90
C ILE A 101 16.78 6.21 4.61
N VAL A 102 16.04 6.28 3.52
CA VAL A 102 16.53 6.69 2.22
C VAL A 102 15.63 7.79 1.63
N ILE A 103 16.24 8.63 0.79
CA ILE A 103 15.51 9.65 0.03
C ILE A 103 15.13 9.06 -1.32
N ARG A 104 13.89 9.26 -1.72
CA ARG A 104 13.37 8.89 -3.05
C ARG A 104 12.85 10.09 -3.79
N ASP A 105 13.09 10.14 -5.08
CA ASP A 105 12.52 11.13 -5.97
C ASP A 105 11.15 10.70 -6.49
N GLY A 106 10.22 11.63 -6.51
CA GLY A 106 8.93 11.50 -7.17
C GLY A 106 8.79 12.50 -8.31
N ILE A 107 8.15 12.09 -9.38
CA ILE A 107 7.81 12.96 -10.50
C ILE A 107 6.34 12.77 -10.89
N ARG A 108 5.72 13.83 -11.36
CA ARG A 108 4.43 13.75 -12.04
C ARG A 108 4.65 13.86 -13.55
N ILE A 109 4.20 12.85 -14.28
CA ILE A 109 4.21 12.84 -15.74
C ILE A 109 2.85 13.34 -16.22
N ASP A 110 2.86 14.30 -17.12
CA ASP A 110 1.67 14.76 -17.82
C ASP A 110 1.18 13.65 -18.77
N SER A 111 -0.07 13.24 -18.64
CA SER A 111 -0.63 12.10 -19.40
C SER A 111 -0.81 12.39 -20.89
N THR A 112 -0.89 13.67 -21.28
CA THR A 112 -1.07 14.12 -22.66
C THR A 112 0.27 14.17 -23.39
N THR A 113 1.26 14.81 -22.79
CA THR A 113 2.57 15.04 -23.42
C THR A 113 3.58 13.92 -23.15
N GLY A 114 3.39 13.13 -22.08
CA GLY A 114 4.31 12.09 -21.65
C GLY A 114 5.62 12.61 -21.03
N ILE A 115 5.74 13.90 -20.78
CA ILE A 115 6.90 14.53 -20.15
C ILE A 115 6.62 14.88 -18.68
N VAL A 116 7.67 15.18 -17.93
CA VAL A 116 7.54 15.64 -16.54
C VAL A 116 6.80 16.97 -16.52
N ALA A 117 5.74 17.07 -15.74
CA ALA A 117 5.02 18.33 -15.56
C ALA A 117 5.90 19.37 -14.88
N ASP A 118 5.70 20.66 -15.22
CA ASP A 118 6.49 21.74 -14.63
C ASP A 118 6.39 21.75 -13.11
N LYS A 119 7.53 21.98 -12.43
CA LYS A 119 7.65 22.00 -10.96
C LYS A 119 7.07 20.80 -10.23
N ALA A 120 7.06 19.63 -10.87
CA ALA A 120 6.46 18.41 -10.33
C ALA A 120 7.48 17.35 -9.91
N LYS A 121 8.75 17.74 -9.74
CA LYS A 121 9.75 16.91 -9.05
C LYS A 121 9.68 17.23 -7.57
N PHE A 122 9.60 16.19 -6.74
CA PHE A 122 9.63 16.28 -5.29
C PHE A 122 10.47 15.13 -4.73
N ASN A 123 11.04 15.31 -3.56
CA ASN A 123 11.78 14.28 -2.87
C ASN A 123 11.17 13.98 -1.51
N PHE A 124 11.33 12.75 -1.04
CA PHE A 124 10.73 12.32 0.21
C PHE A 124 11.55 11.20 0.85
N GLU A 125 11.57 11.21 2.17
CA GLU A 125 12.17 10.14 2.96
C GLU A 125 11.23 8.96 3.12
N VAL A 126 11.82 7.75 3.14
CA VAL A 126 11.13 6.51 3.50
C VAL A 126 12.00 5.65 4.39
N VAL A 127 11.38 4.92 5.29
CA VAL A 127 12.01 3.79 6.00
C VAL A 127 11.98 2.60 5.07
N GLU A 128 13.12 1.96 4.85
CA GLU A 128 13.21 0.80 3.96
C GLU A 128 12.50 -0.44 4.53
N PRO A 129 12.07 -1.38 3.65
CA PRO A 129 11.48 -2.66 4.07
C PRO A 129 12.41 -3.44 5.02
N GLY A 130 11.81 -4.29 5.86
CA GLY A 130 12.51 -5.08 6.88
C GLY A 130 12.65 -4.39 8.22
N ALA A 131 12.38 -3.09 8.33
CA ALA A 131 12.32 -2.40 9.62
C ALA A 131 11.22 -2.99 10.49
N THR A 132 11.55 -3.23 11.77
CA THR A 132 10.64 -3.87 12.71
C THR A 132 10.39 -2.96 13.91
N PHE A 133 9.12 -2.79 14.28
CA PHE A 133 8.66 -1.90 15.34
C PHE A 133 7.90 -2.68 16.40
N ALA A 134 8.18 -2.40 17.68
CA ALA A 134 7.50 -3.05 18.80
C ALA A 134 6.04 -2.55 18.91
N VAL A 135 5.12 -3.47 19.08
CA VAL A 135 3.68 -3.21 19.26
C VAL A 135 3.27 -3.48 20.68
N ARG A 136 2.56 -2.53 21.28
CA ARG A 136 1.86 -2.71 22.55
C ARG A 136 0.50 -2.04 22.47
N LEU A 137 -0.56 -2.85 22.54
CA LEU A 137 -1.94 -2.42 22.66
C LEU A 137 -2.48 -2.87 24.01
N GLU A 138 -3.13 -1.98 24.74
CA GLU A 138 -3.79 -2.30 26.01
C GLU A 138 -5.26 -1.94 25.93
N ALA A 139 -6.15 -2.91 26.21
CA ALA A 139 -7.59 -2.63 26.32
C ALA A 139 -8.02 -2.82 27.76
N THR A 140 -8.74 -1.83 28.31
CA THR A 140 -9.23 -1.84 29.69
C THR A 140 -10.76 -2.00 29.70
N VAL A 141 -11.23 -3.10 30.26
CA VAL A 141 -12.66 -3.35 30.48
C VAL A 141 -13.05 -2.79 31.84
N ARG A 142 -14.04 -1.91 31.86
CA ARG A 142 -14.55 -1.27 33.08
C ARG A 142 -15.98 -1.71 33.36
N GLY A 143 -16.31 -1.83 34.63
CA GLY A 143 -17.63 -2.15 35.12
C GLY A 143 -18.27 -0.93 35.77
N TRP A 144 -19.48 -0.59 35.35
CA TRP A 144 -20.37 0.32 36.08
C TRP A 144 -21.79 -0.24 36.01
N ASP A 145 -22.56 -0.01 37.04
CA ASP A 145 -23.94 -0.45 37.28
C ASP A 145 -24.60 -1.34 36.20
N GLY A 146 -24.50 -2.67 36.39
CA GLY A 146 -25.31 -3.66 35.66
C GLY A 146 -24.88 -3.95 34.22
N LYS A 147 -23.86 -3.29 33.66
CA LYS A 147 -23.41 -3.44 32.25
C LYS A 147 -22.06 -4.17 32.14
N GLN A 148 -21.98 -5.34 32.69
CA GLN A 148 -20.72 -6.04 32.97
C GLN A 148 -20.11 -6.86 31.82
N LYS A 149 -20.60 -6.82 30.58
CA LYS A 149 -20.36 -7.98 29.69
C LYS A 149 -19.51 -7.71 28.44
N ASN A 150 -18.64 -6.71 28.44
CA ASN A 150 -17.88 -6.36 27.23
C ASN A 150 -16.50 -7.05 27.12
N ALA A 151 -16.07 -7.88 28.11
CA ALA A 151 -14.76 -8.50 28.07
C ALA A 151 -14.61 -9.46 26.88
N ALA A 152 -15.60 -10.31 26.60
CA ALA A 152 -15.59 -11.22 25.47
C ALA A 152 -15.63 -10.49 24.12
N GLU A 153 -16.37 -9.37 24.05
CA GLU A 153 -16.45 -8.55 22.84
C GLU A 153 -15.13 -7.79 22.61
N PHE A 154 -14.47 -7.26 23.65
CA PHE A 154 -13.15 -6.66 23.55
C PHE A 154 -12.11 -7.67 23.09
N GLU A 155 -12.15 -8.89 23.64
CA GLU A 155 -11.30 -10.00 23.20
C GLU A 155 -11.52 -10.32 21.72
N SER A 156 -12.79 -10.40 21.28
CA SER A 156 -13.13 -10.60 19.87
C SER A 156 -12.57 -9.50 18.97
N ILE A 157 -12.66 -8.22 19.36
CA ILE A 157 -12.09 -7.12 18.57
C ILE A 157 -10.55 -7.24 18.51
N LEU A 158 -9.88 -7.59 19.61
CA LEU A 158 -8.43 -7.81 19.63
C LEU A 158 -8.01 -9.01 18.76
N CYS A 159 -8.80 -10.09 18.75
CA CYS A 159 -8.61 -11.21 17.82
C CYS A 159 -8.74 -10.77 16.36
N ARG A 160 -9.73 -9.93 16.03
CA ARG A 160 -9.88 -9.36 14.69
C ARG A 160 -8.69 -8.46 14.31
N ILE A 161 -8.18 -7.63 15.26
CA ILE A 161 -6.97 -6.82 15.05
C ILE A 161 -5.80 -7.73 14.70
N LYS A 162 -5.55 -8.77 15.52
CA LYS A 162 -4.46 -9.72 15.30
C LYS A 162 -4.59 -10.40 13.94
N SER A 163 -5.76 -10.96 13.62
CA SER A 163 -6.01 -11.66 12.36
C SER A 163 -5.79 -10.75 11.14
N LEU A 164 -6.30 -9.51 11.16
CA LEU A 164 -6.07 -8.54 10.09
C LEU A 164 -4.58 -8.26 9.88
N CYS A 165 -3.85 -8.06 11.00
CA CYS A 165 -2.45 -7.65 10.93
C CYS A 165 -1.50 -8.81 10.59
N GLU A 166 -1.84 -10.06 10.93
CA GLU A 166 -1.00 -11.25 10.67
C GLU A 166 -1.24 -11.87 9.30
N ALA A 167 -2.47 -11.86 8.77
CA ALA A 167 -2.81 -12.53 7.51
C ALA A 167 -2.06 -11.90 6.34
N GLU A 168 -2.67 -10.94 5.68
CA GLU A 168 -2.07 -10.21 4.56
C GLU A 168 -1.33 -8.94 4.98
N GLY A 169 -1.47 -8.55 6.25
CA GLY A 169 -1.03 -7.26 6.76
C GLY A 169 -1.97 -6.12 6.35
N PHE A 170 -1.60 -4.92 6.72
CA PHE A 170 -2.36 -3.71 6.46
C PHE A 170 -1.44 -2.58 5.99
N SER A 171 -2.01 -1.48 5.49
CA SER A 171 -1.23 -0.33 5.04
C SER A 171 -1.40 0.85 5.99
N LEU A 172 -0.28 1.51 6.35
CA LEU A 172 -0.22 2.65 7.23
C LEU A 172 0.72 3.73 6.68
N GLY A 173 0.41 4.99 6.95
CA GLY A 173 1.20 6.13 6.53
C GLY A 173 0.77 6.73 5.19
N ALA A 174 1.67 7.46 4.56
CA ALA A 174 1.42 8.12 3.29
C ALA A 174 1.61 7.16 2.09
N MET A 175 1.05 7.53 0.95
CA MET A 175 1.20 6.84 -0.34
C MET A 175 0.82 5.34 -0.33
N THR A 176 -0.05 4.91 0.58
CA THR A 176 -0.47 3.49 0.72
C THR A 176 -1.07 2.89 -0.56
N THR A 177 -1.71 3.70 -1.39
CA THR A 177 -2.24 3.27 -2.70
C THR A 177 -1.16 3.14 -3.79
N ARG A 178 0.08 3.53 -3.46
CA ARG A 178 1.25 3.48 -4.35
C ARG A 178 2.29 2.46 -3.88
N GLY A 179 1.87 1.49 -3.04
CA GLY A 179 2.70 0.39 -2.58
C GLY A 179 3.54 0.69 -1.34
N PHE A 180 3.30 1.80 -0.64
CA PHE A 180 4.00 2.14 0.59
C PHE A 180 3.23 1.69 1.83
N GLY A 181 3.97 1.53 2.93
CA GLY A 181 3.42 1.35 4.26
C GLY A 181 2.76 0.00 4.53
N ARG A 182 3.04 -1.04 3.75
CA ARG A 182 2.59 -2.42 4.06
C ARG A 182 3.31 -2.92 5.30
N LEU A 183 2.55 -3.25 6.32
CA LEU A 183 3.03 -3.75 7.60
C LEU A 183 2.39 -5.10 7.90
N LYS A 184 3.13 -6.00 8.51
CA LYS A 184 2.66 -7.31 8.96
C LYS A 184 3.03 -7.54 10.41
N LEU A 185 2.07 -8.00 11.21
CA LEU A 185 2.28 -8.36 12.61
C LEU A 185 2.93 -9.74 12.69
N LYS A 186 3.98 -9.83 13.48
CA LYS A 186 4.73 -11.07 13.80
C LYS A 186 4.80 -11.25 15.29
N ASN A 187 4.99 -12.48 15.74
CA ASN A 187 5.23 -12.82 17.16
C ASN A 187 4.15 -12.29 18.09
N ALA A 188 2.91 -12.16 17.63
CA ALA A 188 1.85 -11.55 18.42
C ALA A 188 1.28 -12.49 19.47
N ARG A 189 1.25 -12.00 20.70
CA ARG A 189 0.70 -12.69 21.87
C ARG A 189 -0.32 -11.82 22.57
N LEU A 190 -1.47 -12.39 22.95
CA LEU A 190 -2.48 -11.74 23.77
C LEU A 190 -2.40 -12.25 25.21
N PHE A 191 -2.53 -11.33 26.14
CA PHE A 191 -2.57 -11.62 27.57
C PHE A 191 -3.84 -11.00 28.15
N ARG A 192 -4.45 -11.71 29.12
CA ARG A 192 -5.63 -11.27 29.85
C ARG A 192 -5.36 -11.31 31.35
N TYR A 193 -5.76 -10.25 32.02
CA TYR A 193 -5.71 -10.11 33.47
C TYR A 193 -7.11 -9.79 33.98
N ASP A 194 -7.67 -10.69 34.82
CA ASP A 194 -8.99 -10.51 35.42
C ASP A 194 -8.82 -9.96 36.84
N PHE A 195 -9.54 -8.90 37.19
CA PHE A 195 -9.42 -8.24 38.49
C PHE A 195 -10.61 -8.62 39.40
N PRO A 196 -10.33 -8.80 40.74
CA PRO A 196 -9.06 -8.58 41.45
C PRO A 196 -8.05 -9.76 41.37
N ALA A 197 -8.45 -10.92 40.79
CA ALA A 197 -7.68 -12.16 40.88
C ALA A 197 -6.22 -12.05 40.37
N ASP A 198 -6.02 -11.37 39.25
CA ASP A 198 -4.70 -11.23 38.60
C ASP A 198 -3.99 -9.93 38.93
N GLY A 199 -4.42 -9.21 39.99
CA GLY A 199 -3.81 -7.93 40.38
C GLY A 199 -2.30 -8.03 40.61
N ALA A 200 -1.82 -9.05 41.34
CA ALA A 200 -0.39 -9.26 41.59
C ALA A 200 0.38 -9.56 40.28
N ALA A 201 -0.19 -10.36 39.37
CA ALA A 201 0.41 -10.66 38.06
C ALA A 201 0.48 -9.42 37.19
N TRP A 202 -0.52 -8.56 37.23
CA TRP A 202 -0.52 -7.27 36.52
C TRP A 202 0.61 -6.35 37.04
N PHE A 203 0.77 -6.22 38.37
CA PHE A 203 1.87 -5.42 38.93
C PHE A 203 3.25 -5.98 38.58
N ALA A 204 3.39 -7.31 38.58
CA ALA A 204 4.63 -7.96 38.16
C ALA A 204 4.95 -7.64 36.68
N PHE A 205 3.94 -7.68 35.80
CA PHE A 205 4.09 -7.27 34.40
C PHE A 205 4.48 -5.80 34.24
N LEU A 206 3.87 -4.89 34.98
CA LEU A 206 4.22 -3.47 34.95
C LEU A 206 5.68 -3.21 35.38
N SER A 207 6.18 -3.99 36.33
CA SER A 207 7.54 -3.84 36.86
C SER A 207 8.59 -4.46 35.93
N SER A 208 8.32 -5.64 35.36
CA SER A 208 9.28 -6.40 34.57
C SER A 208 9.19 -6.10 33.05
N GLY A 209 8.07 -5.57 32.59
CA GLY A 209 7.75 -5.45 31.18
C GLY A 209 7.41 -6.77 30.47
N THR A 210 7.50 -7.91 31.19
CA THR A 210 7.29 -9.25 30.63
C THR A 210 6.02 -9.88 31.23
N PRO A 211 5.00 -10.22 30.40
CA PRO A 211 3.79 -10.86 30.91
C PRO A 211 4.03 -12.32 31.32
N GLY A 212 3.34 -12.75 32.35
CA GLY A 212 3.38 -14.15 32.79
C GLY A 212 2.66 -15.09 31.82
N GLU A 213 3.21 -16.27 31.56
CA GLU A 213 2.66 -17.27 30.62
C GLU A 213 1.21 -17.72 30.98
N LYS A 214 0.90 -17.81 32.28
CA LYS A 214 -0.45 -18.16 32.74
C LYS A 214 -1.55 -17.21 32.29
N ASN A 215 -1.20 -15.97 31.95
CA ASN A 215 -2.12 -14.96 31.44
C ASN A 215 -2.22 -14.94 29.91
N SER A 216 -1.42 -15.75 29.21
CA SER A 216 -1.47 -15.91 27.77
C SER A 216 -2.82 -16.51 27.36
N ARG A 217 -3.36 -16.04 26.22
CA ARG A 217 -4.59 -16.54 25.61
C ARG A 217 -4.29 -16.98 24.19
N ASP A 218 -4.81 -18.16 23.82
CA ASP A 218 -4.79 -18.61 22.45
C ASP A 218 -5.85 -17.88 21.64
N PHE A 219 -5.45 -17.42 20.48
CA PHE A 219 -6.35 -16.76 19.55
C PHE A 219 -6.99 -17.75 18.60
N GLN A 220 -8.30 -17.65 18.47
CA GLN A 220 -8.96 -18.23 17.30
C GLN A 220 -8.88 -17.21 16.14
N PRO A 221 -8.32 -17.60 14.99
CA PRO A 221 -8.28 -16.72 13.83
C PRO A 221 -9.69 -16.33 13.41
N VAL A 222 -9.94 -15.04 13.26
CA VAL A 222 -11.21 -14.54 12.75
C VAL A 222 -11.01 -14.22 11.29
N GLN A 223 -11.80 -14.85 10.42
CA GLN A 223 -11.80 -14.48 9.01
C GLN A 223 -12.32 -13.06 8.87
N THR A 224 -11.46 -12.15 8.45
CA THR A 224 -11.83 -10.79 8.05
C THR A 224 -11.99 -10.80 6.52
N SER A 225 -13.21 -11.07 6.05
CA SER A 225 -13.49 -10.95 4.62
C SER A 225 -13.53 -9.46 4.24
N GLN A 226 -12.45 -8.96 3.72
CA GLN A 226 -12.50 -7.69 2.98
C GLN A 226 -12.99 -8.02 1.56
N SER A 227 -14.05 -7.35 1.14
CA SER A 227 -14.52 -7.43 -0.23
C SER A 227 -13.49 -6.75 -1.15
N THR A 228 -12.64 -7.54 -1.75
CA THR A 228 -11.51 -7.09 -2.55
C THR A 228 -11.49 -7.83 -3.89
N PHE A 229 -11.34 -7.09 -4.98
CA PHE A 229 -10.93 -7.66 -6.26
C PHE A 229 -9.41 -7.51 -6.37
N SER A 230 -8.71 -8.56 -6.75
CA SER A 230 -7.25 -8.55 -6.85
C SER A 230 -6.74 -9.21 -8.12
N ILE A 231 -5.65 -8.67 -8.62
CA ILE A 231 -4.85 -9.24 -9.71
C ILE A 231 -3.45 -9.46 -9.18
N PHE A 232 -2.97 -10.69 -9.24
CA PHE A 232 -1.58 -11.05 -9.05
C PHE A 232 -1.04 -11.62 -10.35
N ALA A 233 -0.07 -10.96 -10.98
CA ALA A 233 0.44 -11.36 -12.28
C ALA A 233 1.98 -11.40 -12.29
N MET A 234 2.53 -12.37 -13.00
CA MET A 234 3.95 -12.56 -13.22
C MET A 234 4.31 -12.23 -14.66
N PHE A 235 5.39 -11.49 -14.83
CA PHE A 235 5.89 -11.04 -16.12
C PHE A 235 7.39 -11.35 -16.27
N ALA A 236 7.83 -11.41 -17.52
CA ALA A 236 9.23 -11.27 -17.89
C ALA A 236 9.49 -9.86 -18.47
N ILE A 237 10.71 -9.37 -18.35
CA ILE A 237 11.16 -8.17 -19.08
C ILE A 237 11.57 -8.61 -20.50
N LYS A 238 11.01 -7.99 -21.53
CA LYS A 238 11.33 -8.33 -22.93
C LYS A 238 12.80 -8.08 -23.27
N SER A 239 13.33 -6.93 -22.86
CA SER A 239 14.73 -6.54 -23.11
C SER A 239 15.35 -5.92 -21.87
N SER A 240 14.96 -4.70 -21.53
CA SER A 240 15.48 -3.97 -20.39
C SER A 240 14.41 -3.08 -19.74
N LEU A 241 14.66 -2.70 -18.48
CA LEU A 241 13.77 -1.84 -17.68
C LEU A 241 14.59 -0.83 -16.90
N ILE A 242 14.12 0.41 -16.80
CA ILE A 242 14.66 1.40 -15.88
C ILE A 242 13.53 2.16 -15.16
N ILE A 243 13.58 2.15 -13.85
CA ILE A 243 12.86 3.07 -12.98
C ILE A 243 13.94 4.03 -12.46
N GLY A 244 13.98 5.25 -12.99
CA GLY A 244 15.08 6.16 -12.69
C GLY A 244 15.13 6.56 -11.22
N SER A 245 16.35 6.48 -10.64
CA SER A 245 16.76 7.04 -9.37
C SER A 245 17.91 8.00 -9.57
N ALA A 246 18.04 9.01 -8.70
CA ALA A 246 19.21 9.87 -8.69
C ALA A 246 20.48 9.04 -8.40
N PRO A 247 21.66 9.47 -8.89
CA PRO A 247 22.91 8.80 -8.59
C PRO A 247 23.24 8.90 -7.09
N ASP A 248 23.72 7.79 -6.52
CA ASP A 248 24.11 7.72 -5.11
C ASP A 248 25.52 8.30 -4.86
N THR A 249 26.36 8.35 -5.89
CA THR A 249 27.74 8.84 -5.83
C THR A 249 28.07 9.68 -7.06
N PRO A 250 29.06 10.60 -6.99
CA PRO A 250 29.47 11.43 -8.14
C PRO A 250 29.92 10.65 -9.37
N ASP A 251 30.47 9.43 -9.17
CA ASP A 251 30.96 8.56 -10.24
C ASP A 251 29.89 7.60 -10.78
N ALA A 252 28.68 7.62 -10.21
CA ALA A 252 27.58 6.78 -10.68
C ALA A 252 27.00 7.32 -12.01
N PRO A 253 26.41 6.44 -12.84
CA PRO A 253 25.72 6.85 -14.06
C PRO A 253 24.63 7.90 -13.75
N ASP A 254 24.36 8.83 -14.69
CA ASP A 254 23.36 9.89 -14.55
C ASP A 254 21.98 9.38 -14.12
N LYS A 255 21.67 8.14 -14.49
CA LYS A 255 20.46 7.43 -14.07
C LYS A 255 20.76 5.97 -13.74
N SER A 256 20.44 5.58 -12.53
CA SER A 256 20.47 4.18 -12.09
C SER A 256 19.05 3.66 -11.89
N HIS A 257 18.89 2.33 -11.93
CA HIS A 257 17.62 1.73 -11.59
C HIS A 257 17.37 1.80 -10.08
N LEU A 258 16.13 2.17 -9.69
CA LEU A 258 15.71 2.28 -8.30
C LEU A 258 15.90 0.96 -7.55
N GLN A 259 16.50 1.05 -6.39
CA GLN A 259 16.65 -0.07 -5.46
C GLN A 259 15.88 0.19 -4.16
N SER A 260 15.49 -0.88 -3.51
CA SER A 260 14.91 -0.89 -2.18
C SER A 260 15.64 -1.96 -1.37
N ASN A 261 16.26 -1.57 -0.27
CA ASN A 261 17.10 -2.44 0.55
C ASN A 261 18.15 -3.23 -0.27
N GLY A 262 18.75 -2.57 -1.27
CA GLY A 262 19.76 -3.15 -2.15
C GLY A 262 19.22 -4.06 -3.27
N ALA A 263 17.92 -4.30 -3.34
CA ALA A 263 17.28 -5.08 -4.41
C ALA A 263 16.63 -4.17 -5.46
N PRO A 264 16.72 -4.49 -6.76
CA PRO A 264 16.04 -3.73 -7.79
C PRO A 264 14.52 -3.91 -7.69
N VAL A 265 13.76 -2.83 -7.85
CA VAL A 265 12.31 -2.85 -7.66
C VAL A 265 11.54 -2.22 -8.82
N LEU A 266 10.35 -2.75 -9.08
CA LEU A 266 9.30 -2.06 -9.80
C LEU A 266 8.50 -1.26 -8.79
N SER A 267 8.70 0.07 -8.75
CA SER A 267 8.01 0.90 -7.77
C SER A 267 6.51 0.99 -8.03
N GLY A 268 5.73 0.89 -6.95
CA GLY A 268 4.28 1.04 -7.03
C GLY A 268 3.85 2.41 -7.56
N THR A 269 4.67 3.46 -7.37
CA THR A 269 4.43 4.80 -7.92
C THR A 269 4.49 4.80 -9.45
N SER A 270 5.54 4.21 -10.05
CA SER A 270 5.70 4.14 -11.50
C SER A 270 4.63 3.27 -12.15
N LEU A 271 4.38 2.08 -11.58
CA LEU A 271 3.39 1.16 -12.12
C LEU A 271 1.98 1.75 -12.02
N ARG A 272 1.61 2.34 -10.87
CA ARG A 272 0.31 2.99 -10.70
C ARG A 272 0.11 4.16 -11.67
N GLY A 273 1.17 4.95 -11.92
CA GLY A 273 1.14 6.02 -12.90
C GLY A 273 0.87 5.50 -14.31
N ALA A 274 1.52 4.41 -14.72
CA ALA A 274 1.31 3.76 -16.02
C ALA A 274 -0.11 3.19 -16.15
N VAL A 275 -0.57 2.45 -15.13
CA VAL A 275 -1.93 1.88 -15.07
C VAL A 275 -3.00 2.97 -15.16
N ARG A 276 -2.86 4.04 -14.37
CA ARG A 276 -3.81 5.17 -14.39
C ARG A 276 -3.84 5.85 -15.75
N SER A 277 -2.68 6.20 -16.31
CA SER A 277 -2.60 6.85 -17.63
C SER A 277 -3.20 5.98 -18.74
N ARG A 278 -3.01 4.65 -18.67
CA ARG A 278 -3.62 3.73 -19.65
C ARG A 278 -5.12 3.65 -19.46
N ALA A 279 -5.59 3.54 -18.22
CA ALA A 279 -7.01 3.55 -17.89
C ALA A 279 -7.70 4.84 -18.35
N GLU A 280 -7.08 6.00 -18.12
CA GLU A 280 -7.58 7.30 -18.62
C GLU A 280 -7.71 7.32 -20.14
N ARG A 281 -6.72 6.79 -20.85
CA ARG A 281 -6.76 6.70 -22.33
C ARG A 281 -7.86 5.77 -22.82
N ILE A 282 -8.01 4.58 -22.22
CA ILE A 282 -9.07 3.62 -22.58
C ILE A 282 -10.45 4.26 -22.31
N ALA A 283 -10.66 4.83 -21.12
CA ALA A 283 -11.92 5.44 -20.75
C ALA A 283 -12.27 6.67 -21.60
N ALA A 284 -11.27 7.49 -21.95
CA ALA A 284 -11.45 8.62 -22.85
C ALA A 284 -11.85 8.19 -24.27
N THR A 285 -11.26 7.11 -24.77
CA THR A 285 -11.53 6.57 -26.10
C THR A 285 -12.96 6.01 -26.22
N LEU A 286 -13.41 5.30 -25.18
CA LEU A 286 -14.70 4.59 -25.21
C LEU A 286 -15.86 5.42 -24.63
N GLY A 287 -15.60 6.24 -23.61
CA GLY A 287 -16.63 6.97 -22.85
C GLY A 287 -16.48 8.49 -22.88
N GLY A 288 -15.48 9.02 -23.59
CA GLY A 288 -15.25 10.47 -23.68
C GLY A 288 -15.05 11.13 -22.30
N ALA A 289 -15.60 12.32 -22.13
CA ALA A 289 -15.52 13.09 -20.87
C ALA A 289 -16.19 12.36 -19.69
N LYS A 290 -17.29 11.64 -19.92
CA LYS A 290 -17.97 10.83 -18.90
C LYS A 290 -17.07 9.70 -18.41
N GLY A 291 -16.35 9.03 -19.30
CA GLY A 291 -15.41 7.97 -18.93
C GLY A 291 -14.28 8.49 -18.02
N ILE A 292 -13.72 9.66 -18.32
CA ILE A 292 -12.70 10.29 -17.48
C ILE A 292 -13.25 10.65 -16.09
N GLU A 293 -14.48 11.17 -16.01
CA GLU A 293 -15.10 11.53 -14.73
C GLU A 293 -15.28 10.31 -13.81
N LEU A 294 -15.71 9.17 -14.35
CA LEU A 294 -15.84 7.92 -13.60
C LEU A 294 -14.53 7.43 -12.98
N LEU A 295 -13.39 7.75 -13.60
CA LEU A 295 -12.08 7.35 -13.06
C LEU A 295 -11.68 8.09 -11.77
N LYS A 296 -12.32 9.20 -11.45
CA LYS A 296 -12.09 9.91 -10.17
C LYS A 296 -12.47 9.03 -8.98
N GLU A 297 -13.53 8.24 -9.08
CA GLU A 297 -13.96 7.30 -8.05
C GLU A 297 -12.98 6.13 -7.90
N VAL A 298 -12.32 5.74 -8.99
CA VAL A 298 -11.41 4.60 -9.05
C VAL A 298 -10.02 4.97 -8.54
N PHE A 299 -9.41 6.01 -9.13
CA PHE A 299 -8.03 6.41 -8.85
C PHE A 299 -7.91 7.52 -7.81
N GLY A 300 -9.02 8.03 -7.33
CA GLY A 300 -9.07 9.18 -6.43
C GLY A 300 -8.89 10.51 -7.16
N TRP A 301 -9.38 11.55 -6.52
CA TRP A 301 -9.32 12.91 -7.04
C TRP A 301 -9.21 13.92 -5.91
N VAL A 302 -8.45 14.97 -6.16
CA VAL A 302 -8.34 16.14 -5.29
C VAL A 302 -8.64 17.35 -6.16
N ASP A 303 -9.43 18.28 -5.63
CA ASP A 303 -9.76 19.52 -6.34
C ASP A 303 -8.47 20.31 -6.56
N PRO A 304 -8.13 20.67 -7.81
CA PRO A 304 -6.98 21.53 -8.10
C PRO A 304 -7.04 22.89 -7.40
N GLU A 305 -8.24 23.31 -6.98
CA GLU A 305 -8.49 24.55 -6.23
C GLU A 305 -8.62 24.33 -4.71
N GLU A 306 -8.29 23.13 -4.21
CA GLU A 306 -8.29 22.83 -2.79
C GLU A 306 -7.35 23.80 -2.04
N GLY A 307 -7.89 24.40 -0.96
CA GLY A 307 -7.21 25.48 -0.23
C GLY A 307 -7.63 26.89 -0.66
N LYS A 308 -8.31 27.07 -1.78
CA LYS A 308 -9.01 28.32 -2.07
C LYS A 308 -10.36 28.32 -1.34
N LYS A 309 -10.76 29.48 -0.79
CA LYS A 309 -12.01 29.66 -0.02
C LYS A 309 -13.30 29.25 -0.77
N THR A 310 -13.22 28.97 -2.05
CA THR A 310 -14.33 28.61 -2.96
C THR A 310 -14.47 27.11 -3.21
N SER A 311 -13.48 26.27 -2.85
CA SER A 311 -13.57 24.82 -3.05
C SER A 311 -14.60 24.21 -2.10
N ARG A 312 -15.65 23.56 -2.66
CA ARG A 312 -16.71 22.84 -1.93
C ARG A 312 -16.67 21.33 -2.16
N SER A 313 -15.69 20.85 -2.90
CA SER A 313 -15.60 19.45 -3.27
C SER A 313 -14.87 18.62 -2.21
N THR A 314 -15.39 17.43 -1.91
CA THR A 314 -14.74 16.48 -1.01
C THR A 314 -13.71 15.66 -1.78
N PRO A 315 -12.45 15.60 -1.32
CA PRO A 315 -11.44 14.73 -1.95
C PRO A 315 -11.87 13.27 -1.97
N LEU A 316 -11.62 12.58 -3.08
CA LEU A 316 -11.91 11.16 -3.24
C LEU A 316 -10.63 10.35 -3.06
N LYS A 317 -10.63 9.40 -2.11
CA LYS A 317 -9.54 8.45 -1.92
C LYS A 317 -9.56 7.41 -3.02
N SER A 318 -8.39 7.05 -3.56
CA SER A 318 -8.28 5.94 -4.51
C SER A 318 -8.71 4.63 -3.88
N ARG A 319 -9.46 3.83 -4.63
CA ARG A 319 -9.82 2.44 -4.29
C ARG A 319 -8.79 1.44 -4.80
N ILE A 320 -7.94 1.84 -5.77
CA ILE A 320 -6.88 0.99 -6.32
C ILE A 320 -5.59 1.20 -5.55
N SER A 321 -4.97 0.10 -5.14
CA SER A 321 -3.61 0.04 -4.61
C SER A 321 -2.74 -0.89 -5.46
N ILE A 322 -1.48 -0.49 -5.67
CA ILE A 322 -0.48 -1.25 -6.44
C ILE A 322 0.78 -1.32 -5.61
N ASP A 323 1.27 -2.54 -5.37
CA ASP A 323 2.43 -2.77 -4.53
C ASP A 323 3.75 -2.48 -5.26
N GLU A 324 4.78 -2.12 -4.51
CA GLU A 324 6.17 -2.19 -4.95
C GLU A 324 6.62 -3.65 -4.90
N THR A 325 7.36 -4.10 -5.92
CA THR A 325 7.77 -5.51 -6.03
C THR A 325 9.23 -5.62 -6.44
N ILE A 326 9.91 -6.64 -5.91
CA ILE A 326 11.31 -6.94 -6.27
C ILE A 326 11.35 -7.56 -7.66
N ILE A 327 12.32 -7.13 -8.45
CA ILE A 327 12.63 -7.70 -9.77
C ILE A 327 13.76 -8.70 -9.60
N LYS A 328 13.59 -9.91 -10.15
CA LYS A 328 14.58 -10.98 -10.04
C LYS A 328 15.16 -11.35 -11.40
N ASN A 329 16.32 -12.02 -11.38
CA ASN A 329 17.00 -12.58 -12.54
C ASN A 329 17.27 -11.51 -13.61
N VAL A 330 17.87 -10.40 -13.19
CA VAL A 330 18.25 -9.27 -14.02
C VAL A 330 19.68 -8.84 -13.73
N THR A 331 20.33 -8.25 -14.73
CA THR A 331 21.69 -7.74 -14.62
C THR A 331 21.70 -6.26 -14.90
N PRO A 332 22.18 -5.39 -13.98
CA PRO A 332 22.41 -4.00 -14.26
C PRO A 332 23.63 -3.85 -15.21
N ALA A 333 23.50 -3.04 -16.23
CA ALA A 333 24.62 -2.72 -17.11
C ALA A 333 24.54 -1.28 -17.61
N VAL A 334 25.67 -0.59 -17.56
CA VAL A 334 25.78 0.80 -18.01
C VAL A 334 25.67 0.86 -19.54
N GLN A 335 24.88 1.81 -20.01
CA GLN A 335 24.77 2.15 -21.41
C GLN A 335 25.00 3.65 -21.58
N SER A 336 26.12 3.99 -22.22
CA SER A 336 26.43 5.37 -22.62
C SER A 336 25.76 5.71 -23.94
N ARG A 337 25.25 6.93 -24.03
CA ARG A 337 24.59 7.45 -25.22
C ARG A 337 25.04 8.86 -25.50
N ILE A 338 25.07 9.21 -26.80
CA ILE A 338 25.41 10.54 -27.29
C ILE A 338 24.27 11.06 -28.19
N ARG A 339 24.12 12.37 -28.24
CA ARG A 339 23.30 13.03 -29.25
C ARG A 339 24.20 13.55 -30.36
N ILE A 340 23.92 13.14 -31.59
CA ILE A 340 24.61 13.59 -32.76
C ILE A 340 23.93 14.86 -33.30
N ASP A 341 24.68 15.93 -33.53
CA ASP A 341 24.21 17.11 -34.23
C ASP A 341 24.03 16.78 -35.71
N ARG A 342 22.84 17.02 -36.23
CA ARG A 342 22.49 16.64 -37.61
C ARG A 342 23.17 17.50 -38.70
N PHE A 343 23.68 18.68 -38.37
CA PHE A 343 24.32 19.58 -39.32
C PHE A 343 25.83 19.32 -39.38
N THR A 344 26.47 19.13 -38.24
CA THR A 344 27.91 18.94 -38.16
C THR A 344 28.34 17.47 -38.23
N GLY A 345 27.40 16.52 -37.99
CA GLY A 345 27.71 15.09 -37.85
C GLY A 345 28.52 14.76 -36.59
N GLY A 346 28.86 15.74 -35.77
CA GLY A 346 29.59 15.57 -34.52
C GLY A 346 28.69 15.38 -33.31
N VAL A 347 29.30 15.06 -32.17
CA VAL A 347 28.60 14.95 -30.90
C VAL A 347 28.17 16.35 -30.45
N ALA A 348 26.88 16.51 -30.14
CA ALA A 348 26.36 17.75 -29.58
C ALA A 348 26.99 18.02 -28.20
N HIS A 349 27.36 19.28 -27.93
CA HIS A 349 28.01 19.65 -26.67
C HIS A 349 27.15 19.31 -25.46
N GLY A 350 27.77 18.70 -24.45
CA GLY A 350 27.06 18.29 -23.20
C GLY A 350 26.03 17.16 -23.39
N ALA A 351 26.13 16.41 -24.48
CA ALA A 351 25.12 15.37 -24.82
C ALA A 351 25.65 13.93 -24.68
N LEU A 352 26.61 13.71 -23.81
CA LEU A 352 26.97 12.40 -23.30
C LEU A 352 26.15 12.15 -22.03
N PHE A 353 25.45 11.01 -21.96
CA PHE A 353 24.70 10.62 -20.77
C PHE A 353 24.73 9.11 -20.62
N ASP A 354 24.84 8.69 -19.37
CA ASP A 354 24.94 7.30 -18.98
C ASP A 354 23.66 6.87 -18.24
N SER A 355 23.19 5.68 -18.55
CA SER A 355 22.11 5.06 -17.80
C SER A 355 22.45 3.62 -17.47
N MET A 356 22.02 3.16 -16.30
CA MET A 356 22.22 1.78 -15.85
C MET A 356 20.86 1.08 -15.68
N PRO A 357 20.23 0.63 -16.79
CA PRO A 357 19.01 -0.17 -16.74
C PRO A 357 19.31 -1.59 -16.27
N LEU A 358 18.22 -2.29 -15.92
CA LEU A 358 18.23 -3.73 -15.71
C LEU A 358 18.00 -4.45 -17.03
N TRP A 359 18.84 -5.40 -17.35
CA TRP A 359 18.70 -6.26 -18.52
C TRP A 359 18.16 -7.62 -18.10
N ASN A 360 17.30 -8.19 -18.95
CA ASN A 360 16.82 -9.55 -18.76
C ASN A 360 17.99 -10.54 -18.89
N SER A 361 18.20 -11.37 -17.87
CA SER A 361 19.25 -12.40 -17.84
C SER A 361 18.76 -13.76 -18.36
N GLY A 362 17.62 -13.81 -19.08
CA GLY A 362 17.05 -15.01 -19.66
C GLY A 362 15.70 -15.41 -19.06
N ASP A 363 15.53 -15.32 -17.77
CA ASP A 363 14.27 -15.65 -17.08
C ASP A 363 13.93 -14.64 -15.98
N SER A 364 13.83 -13.37 -16.37
CA SER A 364 13.47 -12.30 -15.43
C SER A 364 12.06 -12.50 -14.87
N GLU A 365 11.90 -12.13 -13.59
CA GLU A 365 10.63 -12.19 -12.88
C GLU A 365 10.25 -10.82 -12.35
N VAL A 366 9.08 -10.35 -12.77
CA VAL A 366 8.46 -9.11 -12.29
C VAL A 366 7.05 -9.45 -11.85
N SER A 367 6.76 -9.38 -10.56
CA SER A 367 5.40 -9.54 -10.07
C SER A 367 4.66 -8.20 -10.05
N VAL A 368 3.38 -8.24 -10.37
CA VAL A 368 2.46 -7.10 -10.34
C VAL A 368 1.29 -7.46 -9.44
N LYS A 369 1.04 -6.66 -8.41
CA LYS A 369 -0.10 -6.81 -7.50
C LYS A 369 -0.97 -5.57 -7.57
N VAL A 370 -2.21 -5.76 -8.02
CA VAL A 370 -3.23 -4.71 -8.05
C VAL A 370 -4.40 -5.13 -7.19
N ARG A 371 -4.87 -4.26 -6.31
CA ARG A 371 -6.06 -4.50 -5.48
C ARG A 371 -7.04 -3.35 -5.61
N LEU A 372 -8.31 -3.70 -5.75
CA LEU A 372 -9.46 -2.81 -5.67
C LEU A 372 -10.19 -3.10 -4.36
N SER A 373 -10.15 -2.15 -3.43
CA SER A 373 -10.81 -2.26 -2.11
C SER A 373 -12.29 -1.94 -2.20
N ASN A 374 -13.08 -2.50 -1.28
CA ASN A 374 -14.53 -2.33 -1.18
C ASN A 374 -15.22 -2.70 -2.50
N PHE A 375 -14.85 -3.83 -3.08
CA PHE A 375 -15.43 -4.34 -4.31
C PHE A 375 -16.83 -4.89 -4.05
N THR A 376 -17.82 -4.41 -4.77
CA THR A 376 -19.20 -4.90 -4.73
C THR A 376 -19.52 -5.56 -6.07
N PRO A 377 -19.71 -6.90 -6.11
CA PRO A 377 -20.11 -7.59 -7.33
C PRO A 377 -21.36 -6.96 -7.96
N GLY A 378 -21.39 -6.85 -9.27
CA GLY A 378 -22.45 -6.19 -10.01
C GLY A 378 -22.28 -4.68 -10.14
N GLU A 379 -21.99 -3.98 -9.06
CA GLU A 379 -21.79 -2.52 -9.07
C GLU A 379 -20.41 -2.12 -9.60
N ASP A 380 -19.37 -2.84 -9.18
CA ASP A 380 -17.97 -2.55 -9.48
C ASP A 380 -17.38 -3.42 -10.59
N ASP A 381 -18.16 -4.31 -11.20
CA ASP A 381 -17.71 -5.19 -12.27
C ASP A 381 -17.05 -4.42 -13.43
N TRP A 382 -17.53 -3.21 -13.70
CA TRP A 382 -16.94 -2.35 -14.72
C TRP A 382 -15.51 -1.89 -14.37
N ILE A 383 -15.20 -1.70 -13.09
CA ILE A 383 -13.85 -1.34 -12.63
C ILE A 383 -12.93 -2.54 -12.80
N ALA A 384 -13.40 -3.73 -12.42
CA ALA A 384 -12.67 -4.97 -12.65
C ALA A 384 -12.41 -5.17 -14.15
N GLY A 385 -13.41 -4.97 -15.01
CA GLY A 385 -13.28 -5.02 -16.46
C GLY A 385 -12.24 -4.05 -17.01
N LEU A 386 -12.22 -2.80 -16.53
CA LEU A 386 -11.17 -1.82 -16.87
C LEU A 386 -9.77 -2.33 -16.49
N LEU A 387 -9.62 -2.87 -15.27
CA LEU A 387 -8.33 -3.41 -14.82
C LEU A 387 -7.88 -4.61 -15.65
N LEU A 388 -8.80 -5.45 -16.13
CA LEU A 388 -8.50 -6.54 -17.05
C LEU A 388 -8.02 -6.03 -18.43
N GLN A 389 -8.58 -4.93 -18.95
CA GLN A 389 -8.07 -4.33 -20.19
C GLN A 389 -6.63 -3.79 -20.00
N VAL A 390 -6.35 -3.16 -18.86
CA VAL A 390 -5.00 -2.70 -18.54
C VAL A 390 -4.04 -3.87 -18.35
N LEU A 391 -4.47 -4.96 -17.70
CA LEU A 391 -3.69 -6.20 -17.56
C LEU A 391 -3.35 -6.78 -18.93
N LYS A 392 -4.32 -6.86 -19.85
CA LYS A 392 -4.10 -7.32 -21.22
C LYS A 392 -3.03 -6.50 -21.93
N ASP A 393 -3.07 -5.17 -21.80
CA ASP A 393 -2.08 -4.30 -22.42
C ASP A 393 -0.67 -4.43 -21.79
N LEU A 394 -0.59 -4.71 -20.48
CA LEU A 394 0.67 -5.08 -19.85
C LEU A 394 1.17 -6.45 -20.36
N TRP A 395 0.25 -7.40 -20.52
CA TRP A 395 0.51 -8.78 -20.94
C TRP A 395 1.12 -8.87 -22.32
N SER A 396 0.55 -8.11 -23.27
CA SER A 396 0.99 -8.04 -24.67
C SER A 396 2.19 -7.12 -24.90
N GLY A 397 2.59 -6.33 -23.90
CA GLY A 397 3.68 -5.36 -24.01
C GLY A 397 3.26 -4.00 -24.59
N ASP A 398 1.95 -3.76 -24.77
CA ASP A 398 1.39 -2.49 -25.27
C ASP A 398 1.42 -1.36 -24.21
N LEU A 399 1.63 -1.73 -22.95
CA LEU A 399 1.82 -0.78 -21.86
C LEU A 399 3.23 -0.90 -21.28
N PRO A 400 4.22 -0.19 -21.82
CA PRO A 400 5.56 -0.16 -21.23
C PRO A 400 5.56 0.64 -19.93
N VAL A 401 6.38 0.18 -18.94
CA VAL A 401 6.50 0.79 -17.61
C VAL A 401 7.90 1.40 -17.41
N GLY A 402 8.00 2.40 -16.53
CA GLY A 402 9.27 3.06 -16.21
C GLY A 402 9.68 4.15 -17.21
N GLY A 403 10.96 4.40 -17.26
CA GLY A 403 11.58 5.42 -18.13
C GLY A 403 12.02 4.87 -19.48
N GLU A 404 12.39 5.80 -20.39
CA GLU A 404 13.01 5.50 -21.68
C GLU A 404 12.18 4.57 -22.59
N LYS A 405 10.84 4.69 -22.50
CA LYS A 405 9.88 3.88 -23.28
C LYS A 405 10.05 4.05 -24.78
N SER A 406 10.41 5.25 -25.25
CA SER A 406 10.59 5.58 -26.67
C SER A 406 11.73 4.80 -27.34
N ILE A 407 12.63 4.22 -26.55
CA ILE A 407 13.73 3.40 -27.06
C ILE A 407 13.55 1.90 -26.74
N GLY A 408 12.31 1.48 -26.44
CA GLY A 408 11.94 0.07 -26.28
C GLY A 408 12.19 -0.52 -24.89
N ARG A 409 12.44 0.31 -23.86
CA ARG A 409 12.56 -0.15 -22.49
C ARG A 409 11.20 -0.30 -21.81
N GLY A 410 11.16 -1.13 -20.78
CA GLY A 410 9.98 -1.29 -19.91
C GLY A 410 8.87 -2.16 -20.47
N VAL A 411 9.10 -2.87 -21.56
CA VAL A 411 8.13 -3.79 -22.14
C VAL A 411 8.12 -5.08 -21.33
N LEU A 412 6.95 -5.41 -20.76
CA LEU A 412 6.69 -6.62 -20.01
C LEU A 412 5.96 -7.64 -20.89
N MET A 413 6.20 -8.92 -20.63
CA MET A 413 5.55 -10.05 -21.29
C MET A 413 4.90 -10.94 -20.22
N GLY A 414 3.61 -11.20 -20.32
CA GLY A 414 2.88 -12.01 -19.35
C GLY A 414 3.37 -13.45 -19.29
N LYS A 415 3.44 -14.01 -18.07
CA LYS A 415 3.75 -15.44 -17.81
C LYS A 415 2.55 -16.15 -17.19
N SER A 416 2.06 -15.64 -16.06
CA SER A 416 0.89 -16.17 -15.36
C SER A 416 0.19 -15.08 -14.61
N ALA A 417 -1.11 -15.23 -14.36
CA ALA A 417 -1.85 -14.34 -13.48
C ALA A 417 -2.97 -15.09 -12.76
N GLU A 418 -3.28 -14.62 -11.56
CA GLU A 418 -4.47 -14.97 -10.81
C GLU A 418 -5.33 -13.72 -10.63
N VAL A 419 -6.59 -13.83 -10.98
CA VAL A 419 -7.61 -12.79 -10.78
C VAL A 419 -8.62 -13.32 -9.77
N SER A 420 -8.73 -12.67 -8.62
CA SER A 420 -9.56 -13.17 -7.51
C SER A 420 -10.53 -12.11 -6.99
N TRP A 421 -11.78 -12.51 -6.74
CA TRP A 421 -12.80 -11.68 -6.09
C TRP A 421 -13.82 -12.58 -5.41
N CYS A 422 -14.27 -12.22 -4.22
CA CYS A 422 -15.13 -13.04 -3.39
C CYS A 422 -14.56 -14.46 -3.28
N ASP A 423 -15.34 -15.47 -3.70
CA ASP A 423 -14.95 -16.89 -3.68
C ASP A 423 -14.48 -17.37 -5.07
N THR A 424 -14.30 -16.47 -6.03
CA THR A 424 -13.90 -16.80 -7.40
C THR A 424 -12.43 -16.50 -7.60
N THR A 425 -11.68 -17.44 -8.19
CA THR A 425 -10.31 -17.25 -8.65
C THR A 425 -10.18 -17.80 -10.05
N VAL A 426 -9.64 -17.00 -10.96
CA VAL A 426 -9.38 -17.38 -12.36
C VAL A 426 -7.89 -17.32 -12.60
N SER A 427 -7.32 -18.42 -13.10
CA SER A 427 -5.92 -18.51 -13.51
C SER A 427 -5.76 -18.24 -15.01
N ILE A 428 -4.74 -17.47 -15.34
CA ILE A 428 -4.34 -17.13 -16.70
C ILE A 428 -2.88 -17.55 -16.87
N ASP A 429 -2.59 -18.40 -17.85
CA ASP A 429 -1.24 -18.86 -18.12
C ASP A 429 -0.83 -18.57 -19.57
N GLN A 430 0.46 -18.32 -19.78
CA GLN A 430 1.05 -18.18 -21.11
C GLN A 430 1.76 -19.49 -21.51
N ASN A 431 1.31 -20.11 -22.57
CA ASN A 431 1.95 -21.30 -23.12
C ASN A 431 2.40 -21.02 -24.57
N GLY A 432 3.68 -20.72 -24.72
CA GLY A 432 4.21 -20.21 -25.98
C GLY A 432 3.49 -18.90 -26.39
N ASP A 433 2.93 -18.86 -27.57
CA ASP A 433 2.19 -17.67 -28.08
C ASP A 433 0.71 -17.65 -27.67
N LYS A 434 0.24 -18.64 -26.92
CA LYS A 434 -1.17 -18.78 -26.56
C LYS A 434 -1.40 -18.48 -25.07
N THR A 435 -2.38 -17.63 -24.80
CA THR A 435 -2.91 -17.43 -23.45
C THR A 435 -3.95 -18.52 -23.16
N VAL A 436 -3.75 -19.25 -22.07
CA VAL A 436 -4.59 -20.36 -21.63
C VAL A 436 -5.43 -19.91 -20.44
N ILE A 437 -6.75 -20.06 -20.55
CA ILE A 437 -7.73 -19.78 -19.50
C ILE A 437 -8.78 -20.89 -19.62
N ASP A 438 -9.22 -21.46 -18.52
CA ASP A 438 -10.33 -22.43 -18.55
C ASP A 438 -11.64 -21.79 -19.06
N ALA A 439 -12.61 -22.60 -19.46
CA ALA A 439 -13.82 -22.12 -20.09
C ALA A 439 -14.66 -21.26 -19.14
N ALA A 440 -14.81 -21.68 -17.88
CA ALA A 440 -15.60 -20.96 -16.89
C ALA A 440 -14.93 -19.62 -16.52
N GLY A 441 -13.62 -19.62 -16.28
CA GLY A 441 -12.85 -18.41 -16.02
C GLY A 441 -12.90 -17.43 -17.18
N ARG A 442 -12.84 -17.92 -18.42
CA ARG A 442 -12.98 -17.06 -19.61
C ARG A 442 -14.35 -16.39 -19.68
N GLU A 443 -15.41 -17.11 -19.37
CA GLU A 443 -16.77 -16.56 -19.34
C GLU A 443 -16.89 -15.44 -18.29
N GLU A 444 -16.37 -15.67 -17.07
CA GLU A 444 -16.35 -14.69 -16.00
C GLU A 444 -15.54 -13.43 -16.35
N LEU A 445 -14.31 -13.59 -16.87
CA LEU A 445 -13.51 -12.44 -17.31
C LEU A 445 -14.18 -11.65 -18.44
N ASN A 446 -14.83 -12.34 -19.39
CA ASN A 446 -15.59 -11.69 -20.45
C ASN A 446 -16.81 -10.93 -19.90
N ARG A 447 -17.49 -11.46 -18.90
CA ARG A 447 -18.60 -10.79 -18.21
C ARG A 447 -18.14 -9.47 -17.58
N LEU A 448 -17.02 -9.48 -16.87
CA LEU A 448 -16.43 -8.27 -16.28
C LEU A 448 -16.01 -7.26 -17.36
N ALA A 449 -15.36 -7.73 -18.44
CA ALA A 449 -14.97 -6.88 -19.55
C ALA A 449 -16.17 -6.24 -20.28
N ALA A 450 -17.26 -7.00 -20.45
CA ALA A 450 -18.51 -6.50 -21.03
C ALA A 450 -19.15 -5.42 -20.13
N ALA A 451 -19.15 -5.61 -18.80
CA ALA A 451 -19.66 -4.62 -17.85
C ALA A 451 -18.93 -3.26 -17.98
N PHE A 452 -17.61 -3.28 -18.23
CA PHE A 452 -16.87 -2.06 -18.54
C PHE A 452 -17.35 -1.40 -19.84
N GLY A 453 -17.51 -2.17 -20.91
CA GLY A 453 -18.02 -1.67 -22.19
C GLY A 453 -19.38 -0.99 -22.05
N VAL A 454 -20.32 -1.63 -21.39
CA VAL A 454 -21.66 -1.07 -21.08
C VAL A 454 -21.57 0.23 -20.28
N LYS A 455 -20.74 0.28 -19.24
CA LYS A 455 -20.55 1.46 -18.40
C LYS A 455 -20.02 2.66 -19.18
N MET A 456 -19.15 2.42 -20.16
CA MET A 456 -18.59 3.47 -21.02
C MET A 456 -19.56 3.93 -22.13
N GLY A 457 -20.72 3.29 -22.28
CA GLY A 457 -21.72 3.63 -23.30
C GLY A 457 -21.50 2.93 -24.63
N GLY A 458 -20.72 1.84 -24.65
CA GLY A 458 -20.64 0.91 -25.78
C GLY A 458 -21.91 0.08 -25.87
N CYS A 459 -22.44 -0.09 -27.10
CA CYS A 459 -23.50 -1.03 -27.40
C CYS A 459 -23.03 -2.48 -27.26
#